data_908fbaa8592ca6bfd4a8f0cd8e66b038
#
_entry.id   908fbaa8592ca6bfd4a8f0cd8e66b038
#
_cell.length_a   1.000
_cell.length_b   1.000
_cell.length_c   1.000
_cell.angle_alpha   90.00
_cell.angle_beta   90.00
_cell.angle_gamma   90.00
#
_symmetry.space_group_name_H-M   'P 1'
#
loop_
_entity.id
_entity.type
_entity.pdbx_description
1 polymer ?
#
loop_
_entity_poly.entity_id
_entity_poly.type
_entity_poly.pdbx_seq_one_letter_code
_entity_poly.pdbx_strand_id
1 'polypeptide(L)'
;MLTPKRRGLADTVGFAHRREQIEAVVERISAQDGARLSDIRKAKGIAADDRWRLAIAPHDDYAYAGFMYPLALRQIAAPTLVIFGVAHRARDLELEDRLIFDSFTHWTGPYGDIAVSSLREDIVARLPEASFCISDEMHAIEHSVEAKLPFLQHFNRAIEIVPILVPYMSYARMRELAQPLARAIALTMRERNLGWGDDIAMIASTDAVHYGDEGWGGRNFALYGADRAGYAKALAHEHRILRDCFEGELAPDRIERFTRYTVADHDHREYKWTWCGRYSVPLGLLTAWHLQQLMDAPRLSGTVLGYTTSIEDQRIDVSDLHGMGVTAPATLRHWVGYAAVAFR
;
A
#
# COMPACT_ATOMS: atom_id res chain seq x y z
N MET A 1 25.03 24.03 0.69
CA MET A 1 24.15 22.85 0.63
C MET A 1 23.14 22.97 1.73
N LEU A 2 21.85 22.82 1.43
CA LEU A 2 20.81 22.76 2.47
C LEU A 2 21.03 21.51 3.32
N THR A 3 20.86 21.59 4.62
CA THR A 3 20.93 20.43 5.52
C THR A 3 19.86 19.43 5.11
N PRO A 4 20.20 18.13 4.94
CA PRO A 4 19.21 17.12 4.60
C PRO A 4 18.08 17.09 5.62
N LYS A 5 16.84 17.20 5.15
CA LYS A 5 15.65 17.07 6.00
C LYS A 5 15.20 15.61 6.01
N ARG A 6 15.39 14.95 7.15
CA ARG A 6 15.11 13.52 7.31
C ARG A 6 13.77 13.30 8.02
N ARG A 7 12.96 12.39 7.47
CA ARG A 7 11.79 11.86 8.15
C ARG A 7 12.20 10.69 9.05
N GLY A 8 11.85 10.76 10.33
CA GLY A 8 12.07 9.70 11.32
C GLY A 8 11.14 8.50 11.12
N LEU A 9 10.95 7.70 12.16
CA LEU A 9 10.04 6.55 12.19
C LEU A 9 8.72 6.96 12.86
N ALA A 10 7.59 6.51 12.33
CA ALA A 10 6.27 6.64 12.95
C ALA A 10 5.94 5.41 13.80
N ASP A 11 6.36 4.23 13.37
CA ASP A 11 6.19 2.97 14.11
C ASP A 11 7.54 2.29 14.35
N THR A 12 7.81 1.97 15.61
CA THR A 12 9.03 1.28 16.05
C THR A 12 8.74 -0.12 16.61
N VAL A 13 7.50 -0.59 16.53
CA VAL A 13 7.03 -1.87 17.07
C VAL A 13 6.65 -2.86 15.97
N GLY A 14 5.76 -2.46 15.06
CA GLY A 14 5.23 -3.35 14.02
C GLY A 14 6.23 -3.67 12.90
N PHE A 15 7.19 -2.77 12.64
CA PHE A 15 8.09 -2.84 11.49
C PHE A 15 9.56 -2.93 11.89
N ALA A 16 10.36 -3.52 10.99
CA ALA A 16 11.81 -3.55 11.14
C ALA A 16 12.41 -2.17 10.83
N HIS A 17 13.21 -1.64 11.74
CA HIS A 17 13.93 -0.37 11.58
C HIS A 17 15.45 -0.53 11.64
N ARG A 18 15.93 -1.76 11.78
CA ARG A 18 17.36 -2.15 11.77
C ARG A 18 17.59 -3.26 10.77
N ARG A 19 18.80 -3.31 10.24
CA ARG A 19 19.22 -4.31 9.27
C ARG A 19 18.98 -5.73 9.76
N GLU A 20 19.39 -6.02 10.99
CA GLU A 20 19.31 -7.35 11.59
C GLU A 20 17.85 -7.80 11.75
N GLN A 21 16.95 -6.87 12.03
CA GLN A 21 15.51 -7.16 12.16
C GLN A 21 14.90 -7.59 10.84
N ILE A 22 15.10 -6.81 9.76
CA ILE A 22 14.50 -7.15 8.46
C ILE A 22 15.15 -8.42 7.86
N GLU A 23 16.45 -8.63 8.04
CA GLU A 23 17.12 -9.84 7.60
C GLU A 23 16.54 -11.07 8.32
N ALA A 24 16.36 -11.00 9.64
CA ALA A 24 15.74 -12.07 10.42
C ALA A 24 14.26 -12.32 10.04
N VAL A 25 13.47 -11.25 9.83
CA VAL A 25 12.08 -11.36 9.37
C VAL A 25 12.00 -12.08 8.02
N VAL A 26 12.82 -11.69 7.05
CA VAL A 26 12.84 -12.32 5.71
C VAL A 26 13.30 -13.78 5.79
N GLU A 27 14.29 -14.09 6.62
CA GLU A 27 14.74 -15.47 6.86
C GLU A 27 13.62 -16.33 7.45
N ARG A 28 12.91 -15.83 8.47
CA ARG A 28 11.77 -16.54 9.10
C ARG A 28 10.64 -16.78 8.13
N ILE A 29 10.26 -15.76 7.32
CA ILE A 29 9.26 -15.93 6.26
C ILE A 29 9.73 -16.99 5.26
N SER A 30 10.99 -16.98 4.86
CA SER A 30 11.53 -17.96 3.91
C SER A 30 11.55 -19.37 4.48
N ALA A 31 11.89 -19.52 5.75
CA ALA A 31 11.89 -20.81 6.43
C ALA A 31 10.47 -21.38 6.65
N GLN A 32 9.53 -20.51 7.04
CA GLN A 32 8.15 -20.90 7.35
C GLN A 32 7.30 -21.11 6.09
N ASP A 33 7.38 -20.19 5.14
CA ASP A 33 6.45 -20.06 4.01
C ASP A 33 7.13 -20.06 2.63
N GLY A 34 8.43 -20.35 2.54
CA GLY A 34 9.17 -20.30 1.28
C GLY A 34 8.61 -21.23 0.21
N ALA A 35 8.18 -22.44 0.59
CA ALA A 35 7.52 -23.38 -0.32
C ALA A 35 6.18 -22.81 -0.82
N ARG A 36 5.35 -22.28 0.08
CA ARG A 36 4.06 -21.65 -0.23
C ARG A 36 4.23 -20.45 -1.18
N LEU A 37 5.23 -19.58 -0.95
CA LEU A 37 5.57 -18.48 -1.86
C LEU A 37 5.91 -18.99 -3.26
N SER A 38 6.71 -20.05 -3.35
CA SER A 38 7.08 -20.68 -4.61
C SER A 38 5.88 -21.27 -5.34
N ASP A 39 5.01 -21.98 -4.63
CA ASP A 39 3.82 -22.62 -5.20
C ASP A 39 2.81 -21.58 -5.70
N ILE A 40 2.60 -20.48 -4.97
CA ILE A 40 1.75 -19.37 -5.40
C ILE A 40 2.30 -18.77 -6.70
N ARG A 41 3.60 -18.48 -6.76
CA ARG A 41 4.23 -17.91 -7.97
C ARG A 41 4.04 -18.83 -9.17
N LYS A 42 4.29 -20.12 -9.00
CA LYS A 42 4.10 -21.14 -10.02
C LYS A 42 2.63 -21.24 -10.46
N ALA A 43 1.69 -21.33 -9.51
CA ALA A 43 0.26 -21.41 -9.80
C ALA A 43 -0.30 -20.17 -10.52
N LYS A 44 0.26 -18.97 -10.23
CA LYS A 44 -0.12 -17.70 -10.87
C LYS A 44 0.69 -17.41 -12.15
N GLY A 45 1.57 -18.29 -12.58
CA GLY A 45 2.39 -18.13 -13.79
C GLY A 45 3.34 -16.93 -13.69
N ILE A 46 3.89 -16.67 -12.49
CA ILE A 46 4.81 -15.55 -12.25
C ILE A 46 6.23 -16.00 -12.59
N ALA A 47 6.80 -15.42 -13.65
CA ALA A 47 8.18 -15.65 -14.03
C ALA A 47 9.17 -14.91 -13.11
N ALA A 48 10.43 -15.34 -13.10
CA ALA A 48 11.45 -14.70 -12.26
C ALA A 48 11.79 -13.28 -12.70
N ASP A 49 11.61 -12.98 -13.98
CA ASP A 49 11.86 -11.71 -14.64
C ASP A 49 10.61 -10.83 -14.81
N ASP A 50 9.44 -11.30 -14.32
CA ASP A 50 8.24 -10.44 -14.28
C ASP A 50 8.52 -9.15 -13.52
N ARG A 51 7.94 -8.06 -14.00
CA ARG A 51 8.05 -6.72 -13.42
C ARG A 51 6.66 -6.19 -13.08
N TRP A 52 6.44 -5.89 -11.81
CA TRP A 52 5.21 -5.21 -11.41
C TRP A 52 5.31 -3.72 -11.74
N ARG A 53 4.34 -3.21 -12.51
CA ARG A 53 4.16 -1.77 -12.73
C ARG A 53 3.40 -1.11 -11.61
N LEU A 54 2.51 -1.89 -10.96
CA LEU A 54 1.77 -1.49 -9.78
C LEU A 54 1.56 -2.70 -8.87
N ALA A 55 1.64 -2.49 -7.55
CA ALA A 55 1.25 -3.47 -6.55
C ALA A 55 0.29 -2.87 -5.51
N ILE A 56 -0.58 -3.71 -4.93
CA ILE A 56 -1.31 -3.43 -3.70
C ILE A 56 -0.68 -4.26 -2.60
N ALA A 57 -0.29 -3.63 -1.50
CA ALA A 57 0.42 -4.26 -0.39
C ALA A 57 -0.09 -3.75 0.97
N PRO A 58 -0.06 -4.60 2.02
CA PRO A 58 -0.47 -4.23 3.38
C PRO A 58 0.48 -3.20 4.02
N HIS A 59 0.06 -2.69 5.19
CA HIS A 59 0.88 -1.84 6.05
C HIS A 59 0.72 -2.14 7.54
N ASP A 60 0.39 -3.38 7.88
CA ASP A 60 0.25 -3.86 9.25
C ASP A 60 1.51 -4.60 9.74
N ASP A 61 1.54 -4.93 11.02
CA ASP A 61 2.64 -5.59 11.74
C ASP A 61 3.23 -6.78 10.97
N TYR A 62 4.55 -6.86 10.91
CA TYR A 62 5.23 -7.97 10.23
C TYR A 62 4.94 -9.32 10.85
N ALA A 63 4.60 -9.33 12.15
CA ALA A 63 4.17 -10.55 12.83
C ALA A 63 2.91 -11.18 12.19
N TYR A 64 2.00 -10.37 11.66
CA TYR A 64 0.75 -10.80 11.03
C TYR A 64 0.80 -10.80 9.51
N ALA A 65 1.24 -9.67 8.93
CA ALA A 65 1.20 -9.43 7.50
C ALA A 65 2.52 -9.78 6.77
N GLY A 66 3.55 -10.22 7.50
CA GLY A 66 4.91 -10.40 6.99
C GLY A 66 5.00 -11.23 5.72
N PHE A 67 4.21 -12.30 5.60
CA PHE A 67 4.13 -13.15 4.41
C PHE A 67 3.67 -12.40 3.15
N MET A 68 2.79 -11.40 3.30
CA MET A 68 2.20 -10.69 2.16
C MET A 68 3.16 -9.69 1.51
N TYR A 69 4.11 -9.14 2.28
CA TYR A 69 5.07 -8.16 1.74
C TYR A 69 5.98 -8.73 0.63
N PRO A 70 6.72 -9.84 0.82
CA PRO A 70 7.52 -10.39 -0.28
C PRO A 70 6.66 -10.88 -1.45
N LEU A 71 5.43 -11.30 -1.20
CA LEU A 71 4.50 -11.72 -2.24
C LEU A 71 4.12 -10.53 -3.15
N ALA A 72 3.82 -9.37 -2.57
CA ALA A 72 3.45 -8.17 -3.31
C ALA A 72 4.66 -7.40 -3.89
N LEU A 73 5.81 -7.36 -3.18
CA LEU A 73 6.85 -6.38 -3.44
C LEU A 73 8.09 -6.93 -4.15
N ARG A 74 8.35 -8.25 -4.09
CA ARG A 74 9.62 -8.82 -4.61
C ARG A 74 9.85 -8.62 -6.11
N GLN A 75 8.78 -8.56 -6.93
CA GLN A 75 8.87 -8.35 -8.37
C GLN A 75 8.83 -6.86 -8.76
N ILE A 76 8.81 -5.96 -7.80
CA ILE A 76 9.02 -4.53 -8.06
C ILE A 76 10.53 -4.33 -8.24
N ALA A 77 10.96 -4.22 -9.50
CA ALA A 77 12.37 -4.07 -9.85
C ALA A 77 12.80 -2.61 -9.98
N ALA A 78 11.85 -1.72 -10.24
CA ALA A 78 12.08 -0.30 -10.43
C ALA A 78 12.76 0.33 -9.21
N PRO A 79 13.82 1.13 -9.40
CA PRO A 79 14.49 1.84 -8.31
C PRO A 79 13.66 3.01 -7.76
N THR A 80 12.79 3.63 -8.54
CA THR A 80 11.95 4.75 -8.09
C THR A 80 10.51 4.31 -7.89
N LEU A 81 9.98 4.56 -6.70
CA LEU A 81 8.69 4.04 -6.26
C LEU A 81 7.73 5.18 -5.91
N VAL A 82 6.63 5.31 -6.67
CA VAL A 82 5.52 6.19 -6.32
C VAL A 82 4.58 5.42 -5.39
N ILE A 83 4.51 5.83 -4.12
CA ILE A 83 3.78 5.08 -3.09
C ILE A 83 2.57 5.89 -2.62
N PHE A 84 1.38 5.36 -2.89
CA PHE A 84 0.10 5.90 -2.41
C PHE A 84 -0.18 5.34 -1.02
N GLY A 85 0.10 6.13 0.02
CA GLY A 85 -0.19 5.79 1.41
C GLY A 85 -1.59 6.23 1.84
N VAL A 86 -2.09 5.64 2.91
CA VAL A 86 -3.29 6.12 3.61
C VAL A 86 -2.90 7.29 4.51
N ALA A 87 -3.75 8.29 4.63
CA ALA A 87 -3.59 9.36 5.62
C ALA A 87 -4.55 9.11 6.80
N HIS A 88 -4.20 8.18 7.70
CA HIS A 88 -5.08 7.73 8.78
C HIS A 88 -5.54 8.87 9.70
N ARG A 89 -4.65 9.82 9.97
CA ARG A 89 -4.88 10.95 10.86
C ARG A 89 -5.18 12.26 10.12
N ALA A 90 -5.61 12.18 8.86
CA ALA A 90 -5.91 13.36 8.05
C ALA A 90 -7.00 14.25 8.70
N ARG A 91 -7.95 13.66 9.43
CA ARG A 91 -9.00 14.42 10.16
C ARG A 91 -8.42 15.28 11.28
N ASP A 92 -7.38 14.81 11.96
CA ASP A 92 -6.73 15.54 13.07
C ASP A 92 -6.03 16.82 12.58
N LEU A 93 -5.64 16.83 11.28
CA LEU A 93 -4.93 17.93 10.63
C LEU A 93 -5.81 18.66 9.59
N GLU A 94 -7.11 18.39 9.56
CA GLU A 94 -8.09 18.99 8.63
C GLU A 94 -7.68 18.87 7.15
N LEU A 95 -7.03 17.72 6.78
CA LEU A 95 -6.57 17.46 5.43
C LEU A 95 -7.59 16.59 4.68
N GLU A 96 -8.12 17.11 3.58
CA GLU A 96 -9.07 16.40 2.69
C GLU A 96 -8.92 16.84 1.24
N ASP A 97 -9.45 16.04 0.31
CA ASP A 97 -9.65 16.37 -1.11
C ASP A 97 -8.39 16.81 -1.89
N ARG A 98 -7.19 16.58 -1.36
CA ARG A 98 -5.91 16.91 -1.99
C ARG A 98 -4.88 15.80 -1.78
N LEU A 99 -3.95 15.66 -2.73
CA LEU A 99 -2.76 14.83 -2.55
C LEU A 99 -1.84 15.45 -1.50
N ILE A 100 -1.31 14.66 -0.60
CA ILE A 100 -0.41 15.16 0.45
C ILE A 100 1.00 14.69 0.13
N PHE A 101 1.89 15.62 -0.21
CA PHE A 101 3.32 15.38 -0.37
C PHE A 101 4.07 15.85 0.88
N ASP A 102 5.33 15.42 0.99
CA ASP A 102 6.26 15.92 1.99
C ASP A 102 7.31 16.85 1.38
N SER A 103 8.16 17.44 2.23
CA SER A 103 9.36 18.17 1.84
C SER A 103 10.64 17.51 2.38
N PHE A 104 10.56 16.28 2.89
CA PHE A 104 11.74 15.55 3.32
C PHE A 104 12.62 15.20 2.12
N THR A 105 13.92 15.16 2.36
CA THR A 105 14.90 14.71 1.34
C THR A 105 15.24 13.25 1.49
N HIS A 106 15.05 12.70 2.70
CA HIS A 106 15.32 11.30 3.04
C HIS A 106 14.30 10.79 4.06
N TRP A 107 14.04 9.48 4.00
CA TRP A 107 13.32 8.74 5.03
C TRP A 107 14.28 7.74 5.70
N THR A 108 14.07 7.48 7.00
CA THR A 108 14.83 6.48 7.72
C THR A 108 14.48 5.08 7.24
N GLY A 109 15.47 4.28 6.88
CA GLY A 109 15.33 2.88 6.51
C GLY A 109 16.29 1.97 7.28
N PRO A 110 16.08 0.65 7.30
CA PRO A 110 16.89 -0.29 8.07
C PRO A 110 18.32 -0.44 7.58
N TYR A 111 18.62 -0.10 6.32
CA TYR A 111 19.97 -0.13 5.75
C TYR A 111 20.57 1.27 5.58
N GLY A 112 20.03 2.25 6.24
CA GLY A 112 20.38 3.67 6.10
C GLY A 112 19.26 4.45 5.41
N ASP A 113 19.56 5.72 5.10
CA ASP A 113 18.59 6.62 4.52
C ASP A 113 18.10 6.16 3.14
N ILE A 114 16.81 6.31 2.91
CA ILE A 114 16.14 6.15 1.62
C ILE A 114 15.89 7.54 1.06
N ALA A 115 16.43 7.82 -0.11
CA ALA A 115 16.25 9.11 -0.76
C ALA A 115 14.79 9.32 -1.20
N VAL A 116 14.30 10.54 -1.02
CA VAL A 116 13.10 10.99 -1.72
C VAL A 116 13.55 11.44 -3.11
N SER A 117 12.96 10.83 -4.14
CA SER A 117 13.36 11.08 -5.53
C SER A 117 13.05 12.52 -5.95
N SER A 118 13.96 13.13 -6.71
CA SER A 118 13.74 14.45 -7.32
C SER A 118 12.56 14.46 -8.33
N LEU A 119 12.03 13.28 -8.69
CA LEU A 119 10.81 13.18 -9.49
C LEU A 119 9.60 13.77 -8.74
N ARG A 120 9.64 13.80 -7.40
CA ARG A 120 8.59 14.45 -6.60
C ARG A 120 8.43 15.93 -6.98
N GLU A 121 9.53 16.67 -7.02
CA GLU A 121 9.54 18.09 -7.37
C GLU A 121 9.02 18.33 -8.79
N ASP A 122 9.45 17.50 -9.74
CA ASP A 122 9.00 17.58 -11.13
C ASP A 122 7.50 17.27 -11.27
N ILE A 123 7.00 16.29 -10.54
CA ILE A 123 5.58 15.94 -10.52
C ILE A 123 4.76 17.10 -9.91
N VAL A 124 5.17 17.56 -8.72
CA VAL A 124 4.47 18.64 -8.00
C VAL A 124 4.43 19.93 -8.83
N ALA A 125 5.52 20.30 -9.50
CA ALA A 125 5.58 21.48 -10.37
C ALA A 125 4.59 21.44 -11.55
N ARG A 126 4.07 20.26 -11.91
CA ARG A 126 3.12 20.06 -13.01
C ARG A 126 1.67 19.89 -12.54
N LEU A 127 1.47 19.81 -11.24
CA LEU A 127 0.13 19.65 -10.69
C LEU A 127 -0.57 21.02 -10.52
N PRO A 128 -1.89 21.10 -10.70
CA PRO A 128 -2.66 22.26 -10.27
C PRO A 128 -2.50 22.50 -8.77
N GLU A 129 -2.27 23.74 -8.36
CA GLU A 129 -2.05 24.09 -6.94
C GLU A 129 -3.16 23.62 -6.01
N ALA A 130 -4.41 23.65 -6.45
CA ALA A 130 -5.57 23.18 -5.69
C ALA A 130 -5.64 21.64 -5.54
N SER A 131 -4.78 20.87 -6.22
CA SER A 131 -4.81 19.41 -6.23
C SER A 131 -3.92 18.76 -5.16
N PHE A 132 -3.04 19.51 -4.52
CA PHE A 132 -2.11 18.98 -3.52
C PHE A 132 -1.85 19.95 -2.38
N CYS A 133 -1.20 19.44 -1.35
CA CYS A 133 -0.56 20.23 -0.29
C CYS A 133 0.75 19.55 0.14
N ILE A 134 1.60 20.31 0.83
CA ILE A 134 2.81 19.78 1.48
C ILE A 134 2.54 19.74 2.98
N SER A 135 2.67 18.54 3.58
CA SER A 135 2.51 18.38 5.02
C SER A 135 3.51 17.36 5.56
N ASP A 136 4.62 17.86 6.07
CA ASP A 136 5.62 17.03 6.75
C ASP A 136 5.07 16.46 8.05
N GLU A 137 4.18 17.18 8.72
CA GLU A 137 3.52 16.74 9.94
C GLU A 137 2.70 15.47 9.68
N MET A 138 1.88 15.46 8.60
CA MET A 138 1.10 14.27 8.26
C MET A 138 2.01 13.09 7.92
N HIS A 139 3.06 13.32 7.12
CA HIS A 139 4.01 12.26 6.78
C HIS A 139 4.82 11.76 7.99
N ALA A 140 5.12 12.61 8.97
CA ALA A 140 5.88 12.24 10.17
C ALA A 140 5.12 11.27 11.08
N ILE A 141 3.78 11.38 11.12
CA ILE A 141 2.93 10.56 12.00
C ILE A 141 2.27 9.38 11.28
N GLU A 142 2.49 9.21 9.97
CA GLU A 142 1.84 8.20 9.14
C GLU A 142 2.78 7.03 8.83
N HIS A 143 2.30 5.80 9.03
CA HIS A 143 3.08 4.57 8.89
C HIS A 143 2.82 3.80 7.58
N SER A 144 1.74 4.10 6.86
CA SER A 144 1.29 3.29 5.70
C SER A 144 2.27 3.22 4.53
N VAL A 145 3.13 4.24 4.35
CA VAL A 145 4.26 4.19 3.41
C VAL A 145 5.46 3.48 4.05
N GLU A 146 5.77 3.84 5.30
CA GLU A 146 6.91 3.34 6.06
C GLU A 146 6.96 1.81 6.13
N ALA A 147 5.83 1.16 6.36
CA ALA A 147 5.71 -0.29 6.50
C ALA A 147 6.36 -1.10 5.36
N LYS A 148 6.43 -0.56 4.16
CA LYS A 148 6.97 -1.25 2.97
C LYS A 148 8.46 -1.06 2.79
N LEU A 149 8.98 0.05 3.29
CA LEU A 149 10.34 0.49 3.04
C LEU A 149 11.41 -0.54 3.46
N PRO A 150 11.29 -1.23 4.61
CA PRO A 150 12.25 -2.25 5.00
C PRO A 150 12.35 -3.40 4.00
N PHE A 151 11.25 -3.93 3.51
CA PHE A 151 11.25 -4.98 2.48
C PHE A 151 11.77 -4.47 1.14
N LEU A 152 11.31 -3.30 0.70
CA LEU A 152 11.76 -2.70 -0.55
C LEU A 152 13.27 -2.43 -0.53
N GLN A 153 13.78 -1.83 0.56
CA GLN A 153 15.22 -1.60 0.72
C GLN A 153 16.00 -2.91 0.91
N HIS A 154 15.38 -3.96 1.47
CA HIS A 154 15.99 -5.29 1.52
C HIS A 154 16.18 -5.88 0.12
N PHE A 155 15.20 -5.74 -0.76
CA PHE A 155 15.26 -6.27 -2.12
C PHE A 155 16.14 -5.41 -3.05
N ASN A 156 16.12 -4.08 -2.87
CA ASN A 156 16.94 -3.14 -3.61
C ASN A 156 17.44 -2.01 -2.69
N ARG A 157 18.76 -1.98 -2.42
CA ARG A 157 19.39 -0.97 -1.53
C ARG A 157 19.34 0.45 -2.09
N ALA A 158 19.17 0.60 -3.39
CA ALA A 158 19.24 1.88 -4.11
C ALA A 158 17.87 2.46 -4.44
N ILE A 159 16.82 2.06 -3.70
CA ILE A 159 15.48 2.61 -3.94
C ILE A 159 15.41 4.09 -3.58
N GLU A 160 14.60 4.80 -4.36
CA GLU A 160 14.13 6.15 -4.09
C GLU A 160 12.61 6.15 -4.05
N ILE A 161 12.00 7.05 -3.27
CA ILE A 161 10.55 7.11 -3.11
C ILE A 161 9.97 8.46 -3.52
N VAL A 162 8.75 8.43 -4.03
CA VAL A 162 7.83 9.56 -4.15
C VAL A 162 6.61 9.24 -3.28
N PRO A 163 6.63 9.61 -1.99
CA PRO A 163 5.53 9.32 -1.08
C PRO A 163 4.37 10.28 -1.31
N ILE A 164 3.16 9.74 -1.46
CA ILE A 164 1.92 10.49 -1.62
C ILE A 164 0.92 9.93 -0.63
N LEU A 165 0.51 10.71 0.37
CA LEU A 165 -0.58 10.31 1.25
C LEU A 165 -1.93 10.75 0.67
N VAL A 166 -2.91 9.88 0.80
CA VAL A 166 -4.24 10.05 0.24
C VAL A 166 -5.25 10.14 1.38
N PRO A 167 -5.77 11.35 1.67
CA PRO A 167 -6.79 11.54 2.68
C PRO A 167 -8.16 11.11 2.16
N TYR A 168 -9.18 11.25 2.98
CA TYR A 168 -10.56 11.00 2.57
C TYR A 168 -11.00 11.99 1.48
N MET A 169 -11.68 11.44 0.47
CA MET A 169 -12.22 12.17 -0.68
C MET A 169 -13.29 11.35 -1.40
N SER A 170 -14.15 12.02 -2.15
CA SER A 170 -15.14 11.34 -2.97
C SER A 170 -14.48 10.61 -4.17
N TYR A 171 -15.17 9.60 -4.73
CA TYR A 171 -14.68 8.94 -5.96
C TYR A 171 -14.58 9.91 -7.14
N ALA A 172 -15.50 10.87 -7.24
CA ALA A 172 -15.42 11.92 -8.25
C ALA A 172 -14.12 12.74 -8.10
N ARG A 173 -13.78 13.11 -6.86
CA ARG A 173 -12.53 13.83 -6.59
C ARG A 173 -11.29 12.99 -6.90
N MET A 174 -11.28 11.69 -6.59
CA MET A 174 -10.19 10.80 -6.98
C MET A 174 -9.98 10.77 -8.50
N ARG A 175 -11.06 10.72 -9.28
CA ARG A 175 -11.00 10.79 -10.75
C ARG A 175 -10.41 12.11 -11.25
N GLU A 176 -10.82 13.23 -10.65
CA GLU A 176 -10.30 14.56 -10.99
C GLU A 176 -8.80 14.68 -10.70
N LEU A 177 -8.30 14.09 -9.62
CA LEU A 177 -6.90 14.13 -9.23
C LEU A 177 -6.02 13.14 -9.99
N ALA A 178 -6.53 11.97 -10.32
CA ALA A 178 -5.76 10.90 -10.95
C ALA A 178 -5.25 11.27 -12.35
N GLN A 179 -6.05 11.94 -13.17
CA GLN A 179 -5.66 12.31 -14.54
C GLN A 179 -4.51 13.32 -14.58
N PRO A 180 -4.54 14.48 -13.87
CA PRO A 180 -3.40 15.39 -13.86
C PRO A 180 -2.17 14.77 -13.20
N LEU A 181 -2.33 13.93 -12.17
CA LEU A 181 -1.21 13.20 -11.56
C LEU A 181 -0.55 12.24 -12.56
N ALA A 182 -1.32 11.43 -13.26
CA ALA A 182 -0.80 10.54 -14.30
C ALA A 182 -0.10 11.30 -15.41
N ARG A 183 -0.65 12.45 -15.83
CA ARG A 183 -0.01 13.32 -16.83
C ARG A 183 1.31 13.90 -16.33
N ALA A 184 1.36 14.36 -15.08
CA ALA A 184 2.60 14.87 -14.47
C ALA A 184 3.68 13.78 -14.45
N ILE A 185 3.32 12.55 -14.01
CA ILE A 185 4.22 11.39 -14.00
C ILE A 185 4.70 11.06 -15.43
N ALA A 186 3.77 10.95 -16.41
CA ALA A 186 4.11 10.62 -17.79
C ALA A 186 5.07 11.64 -18.43
N LEU A 187 4.85 12.94 -18.22
CA LEU A 187 5.73 13.99 -18.73
C LEU A 187 7.12 13.90 -18.10
N THR A 188 7.18 13.73 -16.79
CA THR A 188 8.45 13.56 -16.05
C THR A 188 9.21 12.33 -16.54
N MET A 189 8.52 11.20 -16.74
CA MET A 189 9.13 9.98 -17.28
C MET A 189 9.71 10.19 -18.67
N ARG A 190 8.96 10.84 -19.57
CA ARG A 190 9.43 11.13 -20.94
C ARG A 190 10.66 12.04 -20.95
N GLU A 191 10.63 13.12 -20.19
CA GLU A 191 11.75 14.07 -20.11
C GLU A 191 13.03 13.46 -19.57
N ARG A 192 12.89 12.50 -18.65
CA ARG A 192 14.02 11.78 -18.05
C ARG A 192 14.33 10.44 -18.72
N ASN A 193 13.60 10.08 -19.78
CA ASN A 193 13.73 8.82 -20.52
C ASN A 193 13.62 7.58 -19.60
N LEU A 194 12.56 7.55 -18.76
CA LEU A 194 12.31 6.49 -17.78
C LEU A 194 11.24 5.52 -18.27
N GLY A 195 11.47 4.22 -18.07
CA GLY A 195 10.55 3.13 -18.36
C GLY A 195 9.61 2.80 -17.20
N TRP A 196 8.35 2.52 -17.50
CA TRP A 196 7.38 2.10 -16.47
C TRP A 196 7.50 0.59 -16.19
N GLY A 197 7.81 0.25 -14.95
CA GLY A 197 8.11 -1.10 -14.48
C GLY A 197 9.61 -1.36 -14.32
N ASP A 198 10.45 -0.73 -15.13
CA ASP A 198 11.91 -0.86 -15.07
C ASP A 198 12.57 0.24 -14.23
N ASP A 199 12.16 1.50 -14.42
CA ASP A 199 12.73 2.65 -13.70
C ASP A 199 11.77 3.22 -12.65
N ILE A 200 10.47 3.21 -12.93
CA ILE A 200 9.42 3.66 -12.03
C ILE A 200 8.36 2.57 -11.87
N ALA A 201 7.94 2.33 -10.63
CA ALA A 201 6.77 1.52 -10.32
C ALA A 201 5.89 2.22 -9.28
N MET A 202 4.65 1.74 -9.14
CA MET A 202 3.67 2.27 -8.21
C MET A 202 3.32 1.26 -7.14
N ILE A 203 2.98 1.73 -5.93
CA ILE A 203 2.47 0.89 -4.85
C ILE A 203 1.27 1.59 -4.22
N ALA A 204 0.15 0.90 -4.13
CA ALA A 204 -1.00 1.34 -3.33
C ALA A 204 -0.99 0.60 -1.99
N SER A 205 -1.00 1.35 -0.91
CA SER A 205 -0.94 0.85 0.44
C SER A 205 -2.32 0.65 1.02
N THR A 206 -2.61 -0.54 1.54
CA THR A 206 -3.86 -0.84 2.24
C THR A 206 -3.78 -2.14 3.01
N ASP A 207 -4.34 -2.15 4.22
CA ASP A 207 -4.87 -3.40 4.74
C ASP A 207 -6.29 -3.62 4.21
N ALA A 208 -6.71 -4.87 4.17
CA ALA A 208 -8.07 -5.24 3.78
C ALA A 208 -9.03 -4.97 4.96
N VAL A 209 -10.02 -5.82 5.20
CA VAL A 209 -11.01 -5.54 6.24
C VAL A 209 -10.40 -5.46 7.64
N HIS A 210 -10.77 -4.43 8.39
CA HIS A 210 -10.63 -4.35 9.84
C HIS A 210 -11.95 -4.82 10.44
N TYR A 211 -11.97 -5.99 11.08
CA TYR A 211 -13.21 -6.68 11.44
C TYR A 211 -13.29 -7.02 12.92
N GLY A 212 -14.49 -6.93 13.47
CA GLY A 212 -14.79 -7.31 14.84
C GLY A 212 -15.63 -6.28 15.58
N ASP A 213 -15.92 -6.58 16.84
CA ASP A 213 -16.73 -5.75 17.74
C ASP A 213 -15.97 -5.28 18.98
N GLU A 214 -14.64 -5.53 19.04
CA GLU A 214 -13.74 -5.08 20.10
C GLU A 214 -12.56 -4.28 19.54
N GLY A 215 -12.04 -3.33 20.33
CA GLY A 215 -10.79 -2.61 20.01
C GLY A 215 -10.90 -1.53 18.93
N TRP A 216 -12.07 -1.23 18.39
CA TRP A 216 -12.30 -0.27 17.30
C TRP A 216 -12.86 1.09 17.77
N GLY A 217 -12.43 1.55 18.96
CA GLY A 217 -12.90 2.84 19.49
C GLY A 217 -14.41 2.88 19.77
N GLY A 218 -15.00 1.74 20.16
CA GLY A 218 -16.43 1.61 20.42
C GLY A 218 -17.31 1.35 19.19
N ARG A 219 -16.69 1.24 18.00
CA ARG A 219 -17.41 0.88 16.75
C ARG A 219 -17.49 -0.65 16.62
N ASN A 220 -18.59 -1.12 16.03
CA ASN A 220 -18.77 -2.53 15.67
C ASN A 220 -18.62 -2.69 14.15
N PHE A 221 -17.58 -3.39 13.72
CA PHE A 221 -17.32 -3.74 12.33
C PHE A 221 -17.60 -5.20 11.99
N ALA A 222 -18.15 -5.97 12.92
CA ALA A 222 -18.55 -7.37 12.73
C ALA A 222 -19.89 -7.48 12.00
N LEU A 223 -19.99 -7.03 10.75
CA LEU A 223 -21.24 -7.00 9.96
C LEU A 223 -21.94 -8.37 9.91
N TYR A 224 -21.21 -9.47 9.96
CA TYR A 224 -21.72 -10.83 9.91
C TYR A 224 -21.66 -11.56 11.25
N GLY A 225 -21.33 -10.85 12.36
CA GLY A 225 -21.08 -11.42 13.68
C GLY A 225 -19.61 -11.68 13.97
N ALA A 226 -19.23 -11.64 15.25
CA ALA A 226 -17.86 -11.82 15.74
C ALA A 226 -17.58 -13.25 16.18
N ASP A 227 -18.06 -14.23 15.42
CA ASP A 227 -17.90 -15.66 15.63
C ASP A 227 -17.32 -16.34 14.38
N ARG A 228 -17.13 -17.66 14.42
CA ARG A 228 -16.61 -18.45 13.29
C ARG A 228 -17.49 -18.37 12.04
N ALA A 229 -18.81 -18.30 12.20
CA ALA A 229 -19.73 -18.18 11.06
C ALA A 229 -19.65 -16.80 10.42
N GLY A 230 -19.56 -15.75 11.25
CA GLY A 230 -19.30 -14.38 10.82
C GLY A 230 -17.97 -14.24 10.09
N TYR A 231 -16.91 -14.84 10.63
CA TYR A 231 -15.60 -14.88 10.00
C TYR A 231 -15.65 -15.52 8.59
N ALA A 232 -16.27 -16.70 8.45
CA ALA A 232 -16.38 -17.35 7.14
C ALA A 232 -17.14 -16.50 6.10
N LYS A 233 -18.21 -15.78 6.53
CA LYS A 233 -18.95 -14.86 5.66
C LYS A 233 -18.11 -13.64 5.28
N ALA A 234 -17.32 -13.10 6.22
CA ALA A 234 -16.41 -11.99 5.97
C ALA A 234 -15.31 -12.39 4.97
N LEU A 235 -14.70 -13.56 5.10
CA LEU A 235 -13.75 -14.09 4.12
C LEU A 235 -14.38 -14.23 2.73
N ALA A 236 -15.59 -14.78 2.63
CA ALA A 236 -16.29 -14.90 1.36
C ALA A 236 -16.56 -13.52 0.71
N HIS A 237 -16.81 -12.49 1.53
CA HIS A 237 -16.96 -11.11 1.06
C HIS A 237 -15.64 -10.55 0.55
N GLU A 238 -14.55 -10.72 1.28
CA GLU A 238 -13.20 -10.31 0.89
C GLU A 238 -12.78 -10.96 -0.46
N HIS A 239 -12.92 -12.27 -0.58
CA HIS A 239 -12.61 -12.97 -1.84
C HIS A 239 -13.47 -12.48 -3.03
N ARG A 240 -14.69 -12.02 -2.77
CA ARG A 240 -15.53 -11.39 -3.80
C ARG A 240 -14.96 -10.05 -4.21
N ILE A 241 -14.59 -9.19 -3.26
CA ILE A 241 -13.95 -7.89 -3.55
C ILE A 241 -12.71 -8.10 -4.40
N LEU A 242 -11.82 -8.98 -3.97
CA LEU A 242 -10.57 -9.28 -4.67
C LEU A 242 -10.80 -9.71 -6.13
N ARG A 243 -11.69 -10.67 -6.34
CA ARG A 243 -12.03 -11.17 -7.68
C ARG A 243 -12.69 -10.10 -8.54
N ASP A 244 -13.68 -9.40 -8.01
CA ASP A 244 -14.52 -8.48 -8.76
C ASP A 244 -13.79 -7.17 -9.12
N CYS A 245 -12.82 -6.77 -8.29
CA CYS A 245 -12.14 -5.48 -8.40
C CYS A 245 -10.71 -5.59 -8.95
N PHE A 246 -9.96 -6.65 -8.64
CA PHE A 246 -8.52 -6.67 -8.88
C PHE A 246 -8.03 -7.80 -9.79
N GLU A 247 -8.84 -8.83 -10.09
CA GLU A 247 -8.43 -9.92 -10.99
C GLU A 247 -8.75 -9.56 -12.44
N GLY A 248 -7.77 -9.63 -13.37
CA GLY A 248 -7.92 -9.35 -14.79
C GLY A 248 -7.66 -7.89 -15.20
N GLU A 249 -8.14 -7.46 -16.37
CA GLU A 249 -7.83 -6.14 -16.92
C GLU A 249 -8.23 -4.99 -15.99
N LEU A 250 -7.30 -4.04 -15.80
CA LEU A 250 -7.55 -2.81 -15.03
C LEU A 250 -8.51 -1.90 -15.80
N ALA A 251 -9.68 -1.65 -15.21
CA ALA A 251 -10.73 -0.86 -15.84
C ALA A 251 -11.41 0.06 -14.80
N PRO A 252 -11.87 1.28 -15.19
CA PRO A 252 -12.47 2.25 -14.28
C PRO A 252 -13.71 1.74 -13.55
N ASP A 253 -14.53 0.92 -14.18
CA ASP A 253 -15.72 0.34 -13.56
C ASP A 253 -15.39 -0.64 -12.42
N ARG A 254 -14.27 -1.36 -12.52
CA ARG A 254 -13.76 -2.24 -11.46
C ARG A 254 -13.20 -1.44 -10.29
N ILE A 255 -12.53 -0.32 -10.57
CA ILE A 255 -12.02 0.60 -9.56
C ILE A 255 -13.18 1.26 -8.80
N GLU A 256 -14.20 1.73 -9.53
CA GLU A 256 -15.41 2.29 -8.92
C GLU A 256 -16.16 1.25 -8.09
N ARG A 257 -16.19 0.00 -8.54
CA ARG A 257 -16.80 -1.12 -7.79
C ARG A 257 -16.12 -1.32 -6.44
N PHE A 258 -14.79 -1.21 -6.36
CA PHE A 258 -14.08 -1.25 -5.08
C PHE A 258 -14.54 -0.13 -4.14
N THR A 259 -14.69 1.10 -4.64
CA THR A 259 -15.24 2.20 -3.84
C THR A 259 -16.67 1.90 -3.37
N ARG A 260 -17.52 1.33 -4.22
CA ARG A 260 -18.90 0.93 -3.82
C ARG A 260 -18.93 -0.19 -2.78
N TYR A 261 -17.90 -1.04 -2.71
CA TYR A 261 -17.77 -2.04 -1.65
C TYR A 261 -17.34 -1.41 -0.33
N THR A 262 -16.44 -0.43 -0.34
CA THR A 262 -15.71 0.00 0.85
C THR A 262 -16.18 1.33 1.46
N VAL A 263 -16.85 2.17 0.67
CA VAL A 263 -17.29 3.51 1.07
C VAL A 263 -18.80 3.54 1.21
N ALA A 264 -19.32 4.19 2.26
CA ALA A 264 -20.75 4.33 2.48
C ALA A 264 -21.41 5.20 1.41
N ASP A 265 -22.61 4.80 0.97
CA ASP A 265 -23.29 5.45 -0.16
C ASP A 265 -23.74 6.89 0.16
N HIS A 266 -23.96 7.20 1.44
CA HIS A 266 -24.47 8.49 1.92
C HIS A 266 -23.38 9.46 2.38
N ASP A 267 -22.20 8.97 2.75
CA ASP A 267 -21.07 9.80 3.17
C ASP A 267 -19.76 9.09 2.82
N HIS A 268 -18.98 9.67 1.90
CA HIS A 268 -17.68 9.12 1.50
C HIS A 268 -16.65 9.04 2.64
N ARG A 269 -16.88 9.74 3.76
CA ARG A 269 -16.02 9.72 4.95
C ARG A 269 -16.28 8.49 5.84
N GLU A 270 -17.39 7.76 5.62
CA GLU A 270 -17.76 6.59 6.40
C GLU A 270 -17.46 5.27 5.66
N TYR A 271 -17.21 4.24 6.44
CA TYR A 271 -17.00 2.89 5.91
C TYR A 271 -18.33 2.19 5.62
N LYS A 272 -18.38 1.53 4.48
CA LYS A 272 -19.33 0.44 4.21
C LYS A 272 -18.67 -0.90 4.52
N TRP A 273 -17.42 -1.06 4.15
CA TRP A 273 -16.55 -2.17 4.47
C TRP A 273 -15.15 -1.64 4.73
N THR A 274 -14.50 -2.06 5.78
CA THR A 274 -13.42 -1.34 6.47
C THR A 274 -12.02 -1.56 5.90
N TRP A 275 -11.84 -1.42 4.58
CA TRP A 275 -10.51 -1.30 3.99
C TRP A 275 -9.95 0.10 4.27
N CYS A 276 -8.80 0.17 4.95
CA CYS A 276 -8.18 1.48 5.26
C CYS A 276 -7.78 2.22 3.99
N GLY A 277 -7.34 1.52 2.96
CA GLY A 277 -6.95 2.06 1.66
C GLY A 277 -8.10 2.36 0.69
N ARG A 278 -9.33 2.59 1.17
CA ARG A 278 -10.49 2.88 0.31
C ARG A 278 -10.34 4.12 -0.58
N TYR A 279 -9.30 4.94 -0.35
CA TYR A 279 -8.95 6.11 -1.18
C TYR A 279 -7.60 5.91 -1.89
N SER A 280 -6.57 5.43 -1.20
CA SER A 280 -5.23 5.21 -1.77
C SER A 280 -5.24 4.18 -2.90
N VAL A 281 -6.00 3.09 -2.74
CA VAL A 281 -6.13 2.05 -3.76
C VAL A 281 -6.81 2.59 -5.03
N PRO A 282 -8.05 3.13 -5.00
CA PRO A 282 -8.67 3.61 -6.21
C PRO A 282 -7.91 4.78 -6.86
N LEU A 283 -7.30 5.70 -6.08
CA LEU A 283 -6.50 6.76 -6.64
C LEU A 283 -5.25 6.22 -7.37
N GLY A 284 -4.52 5.29 -6.76
CA GLY A 284 -3.36 4.64 -7.37
C GLY A 284 -3.73 3.89 -8.66
N LEU A 285 -4.83 3.12 -8.62
CA LEU A 285 -5.32 2.37 -9.78
C LEU A 285 -5.81 3.30 -10.91
N LEU A 286 -6.54 4.38 -10.60
CA LEU A 286 -6.97 5.38 -11.59
C LEU A 286 -5.76 6.08 -12.21
N THR A 287 -4.75 6.43 -11.40
CA THR A 287 -3.51 7.03 -11.89
C THR A 287 -2.78 6.08 -12.84
N ALA A 288 -2.66 4.80 -12.48
CA ALA A 288 -2.06 3.78 -13.35
C ALA A 288 -2.87 3.56 -14.64
N TRP A 289 -4.20 3.56 -14.54
CA TRP A 289 -5.08 3.43 -15.71
C TRP A 289 -4.91 4.60 -16.69
N HIS A 290 -4.78 5.82 -16.23
CA HIS A 290 -4.46 6.97 -17.09
C HIS A 290 -3.03 6.92 -17.63
N LEU A 291 -2.07 6.50 -16.79
CA LEU A 291 -0.67 6.43 -17.19
C LEU A 291 -0.44 5.43 -18.32
N GLN A 292 -1.07 4.24 -18.28
CA GLN A 292 -0.93 3.25 -19.37
C GLN A 292 -1.36 3.81 -20.75
N GLN A 293 -2.39 4.66 -20.76
CA GLN A 293 -2.85 5.30 -22.00
C GLN A 293 -1.90 6.40 -22.47
N LEU A 294 -1.39 7.21 -21.53
CA LEU A 294 -0.45 8.29 -21.83
C LEU A 294 0.91 7.77 -22.32
N MET A 295 1.34 6.61 -21.83
CA MET A 295 2.63 6.00 -22.18
C MET A 295 2.54 5.01 -23.34
N ASP A 296 1.34 4.82 -23.93
CA ASP A 296 1.08 3.78 -24.94
C ASP A 296 1.56 2.40 -24.47
N ALA A 297 1.37 2.14 -23.19
CA ALA A 297 1.82 0.91 -22.55
C ALA A 297 0.77 -0.21 -22.72
N PRO A 298 1.19 -1.48 -22.69
CA PRO A 298 0.25 -2.60 -22.64
C PRO A 298 -0.76 -2.44 -21.50
N ARG A 299 -1.99 -2.90 -21.73
CA ARG A 299 -3.03 -2.84 -20.72
C ARG A 299 -2.61 -3.62 -19.48
N LEU A 300 -2.73 -2.98 -18.33
CA LEU A 300 -2.45 -3.61 -17.06
C LEU A 300 -3.48 -4.70 -16.76
N SER A 301 -2.99 -5.85 -16.34
CA SER A 301 -3.80 -6.94 -15.84
C SER A 301 -3.43 -7.22 -14.38
N GLY A 302 -4.42 -7.20 -13.50
CA GLY A 302 -4.26 -7.50 -12.09
C GLY A 302 -4.29 -9.01 -11.82
N THR A 303 -3.45 -9.44 -10.91
CA THR A 303 -3.41 -10.81 -10.37
C THR A 303 -3.46 -10.74 -8.85
N VAL A 304 -4.47 -11.35 -8.27
CA VAL A 304 -4.53 -11.54 -6.81
C VAL A 304 -3.54 -12.64 -6.44
N LEU A 305 -2.46 -12.25 -5.75
CA LEU A 305 -1.37 -13.15 -5.36
C LEU A 305 -1.71 -13.94 -4.11
N GLY A 306 -2.42 -13.33 -3.19
CA GLY A 306 -2.85 -13.96 -1.95
C GLY A 306 -3.75 -13.06 -1.10
N TYR A 307 -4.37 -13.71 -0.14
CA TYR A 307 -5.14 -13.08 0.94
C TYR A 307 -4.95 -13.92 2.21
N THR A 308 -4.81 -13.27 3.33
CA THR A 308 -4.79 -13.88 4.65
C THR A 308 -5.36 -12.94 5.70
N THR A 309 -5.43 -13.37 6.95
CA THR A 309 -5.88 -12.55 8.08
C THR A 309 -4.94 -12.70 9.26
N SER A 310 -4.99 -11.74 10.19
CA SER A 310 -4.18 -11.78 11.42
C SER A 310 -4.45 -12.99 12.33
N ILE A 311 -5.54 -13.76 12.07
CA ILE A 311 -5.93 -14.95 12.85
C ILE A 311 -5.86 -16.26 12.07
N GLU A 312 -5.57 -16.25 10.77
CA GLU A 312 -5.59 -17.42 9.90
C GLU A 312 -4.20 -18.04 9.76
N ASP A 313 -3.20 -17.25 9.44
CA ASP A 313 -1.84 -17.72 9.25
C ASP A 313 -1.06 -17.82 10.58
N GLN A 314 -0.03 -18.65 10.57
CA GLN A 314 0.93 -18.66 11.66
C GLN A 314 1.69 -17.35 11.69
N ARG A 315 1.75 -16.72 12.85
CA ARG A 315 2.50 -15.46 13.04
C ARG A 315 3.98 -15.68 12.80
N ILE A 316 4.62 -14.68 12.24
CA ILE A 316 6.08 -14.59 12.28
C ILE A 316 6.48 -14.18 13.69
N ASP A 317 7.25 -15.01 14.38
CA ASP A 317 7.75 -14.65 15.69
C ASP A 317 8.80 -13.54 15.53
N VAL A 318 8.55 -12.38 16.16
CA VAL A 318 9.43 -11.22 16.17
C VAL A 318 9.80 -10.78 17.59
N SER A 319 9.41 -11.58 18.59
CA SER A 319 9.50 -11.23 20.01
C SER A 319 10.95 -11.06 20.52
N ASP A 320 11.92 -11.71 19.89
CA ASP A 320 13.37 -11.63 20.17
C ASP A 320 14.08 -10.54 19.34
N LEU A 321 13.37 -9.84 18.45
CA LEU A 321 13.92 -8.82 17.56
C LEU A 321 13.84 -7.40 18.16
N HIS A 322 14.49 -7.18 19.28
CA HIS A 322 14.77 -5.86 19.91
C HIS A 322 13.68 -4.78 19.71
N GLY A 323 12.53 -4.96 20.36
CA GLY A 323 11.44 -3.97 20.36
C GLY A 323 10.38 -4.18 19.28
N MET A 324 10.59 -5.10 18.36
CA MET A 324 9.51 -5.52 17.46
C MET A 324 8.45 -6.31 18.21
N GLY A 325 7.20 -6.22 17.75
CA GLY A 325 6.08 -6.87 18.39
C GLY A 325 4.82 -6.76 17.56
N VAL A 326 3.68 -6.75 18.24
CA VAL A 326 2.35 -6.54 17.67
C VAL A 326 1.70 -5.33 18.30
N THR A 327 1.01 -4.54 17.50
CA THR A 327 0.34 -3.30 17.92
C THR A 327 -1.13 -3.52 18.25
N ALA A 328 -1.71 -4.66 17.84
CA ALA A 328 -3.10 -5.02 18.08
C ALA A 328 -3.27 -6.52 18.38
N PRO A 329 -4.33 -6.91 19.12
CA PRO A 329 -4.67 -8.32 19.30
C PRO A 329 -5.19 -8.93 17.98
N ALA A 330 -5.15 -10.28 17.88
CA ALA A 330 -5.78 -11.01 16.79
C ALA A 330 -6.69 -12.11 17.37
N THR A 331 -7.98 -11.87 17.31
CA THR A 331 -9.05 -12.75 17.80
C THR A 331 -10.24 -12.71 16.82
N LEU A 332 -11.23 -13.61 16.97
CA LEU A 332 -12.46 -13.52 16.17
C LEU A 332 -13.24 -12.21 16.36
N ARG A 333 -12.96 -11.49 17.46
CA ARG A 333 -13.60 -10.21 17.78
C ARG A 333 -12.78 -8.99 17.37
N HIS A 334 -11.52 -9.21 16.92
CA HIS A 334 -10.60 -8.18 16.42
C HIS A 334 -9.57 -8.82 15.50
N TRP A 335 -9.73 -8.63 14.20
CA TRP A 335 -8.78 -9.12 13.21
C TRP A 335 -8.72 -8.23 11.97
N VAL A 336 -7.64 -8.33 11.25
CA VAL A 336 -7.37 -7.56 10.03
C VAL A 336 -7.09 -8.54 8.89
N GLY A 337 -7.60 -8.21 7.71
CA GLY A 337 -7.32 -8.92 6.47
C GLY A 337 -6.16 -8.26 5.70
N TYR A 338 -5.39 -9.07 4.97
CA TYR A 338 -4.25 -8.63 4.18
C TYR A 338 -4.32 -9.18 2.77
N ALA A 339 -4.16 -8.31 1.79
CA ALA A 339 -4.17 -8.67 0.38
C ALA A 339 -2.85 -8.32 -0.30
N ALA A 340 -2.41 -9.18 -1.21
CA ALA A 340 -1.33 -8.89 -2.14
C ALA A 340 -1.87 -8.99 -3.57
N VAL A 341 -1.76 -7.92 -4.34
CA VAL A 341 -2.18 -7.86 -5.74
C VAL A 341 -1.07 -7.23 -6.56
N ALA A 342 -0.83 -7.75 -7.75
CA ALA A 342 0.14 -7.19 -8.69
C ALA A 342 -0.51 -6.88 -10.03
N PHE A 343 0.00 -5.86 -10.71
CA PHE A 343 -0.42 -5.46 -12.05
C PHE A 343 0.81 -5.39 -12.97
N ARG A 344 0.71 -6.06 -14.12
CA ARG A 344 1.76 -6.13 -15.15
C ARG A 344 1.23 -5.86 -16.54
#